data_1c2bf841a87dccbaeef6c7113c854bd0
#
_entry.id   1c2bf841a87dccbaeef6c7113c854bd0
#
_cell.length_a   1.000
_cell.length_b   1.000
_cell.length_c   1.000
_cell.angle_alpha   90.00
_cell.angle_beta   90.00
_cell.angle_gamma   90.00
#
_symmetry.space_group_name_H-M   'P 1'
#
loop_
_entity.id
_entity.type
_entity.pdbx_description
1 polymer ?
#
loop_
_entity_poly.entity_id
_entity_poly.type
_entity_poly.pdbx_seq_one_letter_code
_entity_poly.pdbx_strand_id
1 'polypeptide(L)'
;MKKWVVGLVLVLLLAGCGATEENKQGAGKKDELKKVSVVLDWTPNTNHTGLYVAQEKGYFKEEGLDVEIIMPGEAGADQLVAAGKAEFGISVQESITEARVQGVPIVSIGAIIQHNTSGFASPVEKNIKSPKDFEGKTYGGWGAPVEKAVLTSLMDTEGADIEKLDIVNMGDTDFFTAVKRDIDFAWIYYAWTGVEAEIRGEELNMVYLTDYSEKLDYYTPVLSTSEKMIEKDPETVKAFMAAVSKGYEFAIGHPADAAKILIKAEPDLDPELVKKSQEWLAPRYKDDAAKWGEQKKEVWENYMDWMLDKGLLEEEIDVEKAFTNEFLPK
;
A
#
# COMPACT_ATOMS: atom_id res chain seq x y z
N MET A 1 -80.28 -19.83 1.69
CA MET A 1 -81.21 -18.90 1.00
C MET A 1 -80.40 -18.15 -0.01
N LYS A 2 -80.48 -18.58 -1.32
CA LYS A 2 -81.11 -17.84 -2.44
C LYS A 2 -80.53 -16.42 -2.57
N LYS A 3 -79.99 -15.98 -3.73
CA LYS A 3 -80.24 -16.09 -5.18
C LYS A 3 -79.10 -15.44 -5.91
N TRP A 4 -78.48 -15.97 -6.97
CA TRP A 4 -78.75 -15.78 -8.42
C TRP A 4 -78.89 -14.32 -8.88
N VAL A 5 -78.07 -13.95 -9.93
CA VAL A 5 -78.47 -13.54 -11.30
C VAL A 5 -77.18 -13.01 -11.98
N VAL A 6 -76.53 -13.63 -12.95
CA VAL A 6 -76.73 -13.77 -14.39
C VAL A 6 -76.68 -12.46 -15.19
N GLY A 7 -75.74 -12.42 -16.14
CA GLY A 7 -75.82 -11.81 -17.48
C GLY A 7 -75.04 -10.50 -17.60
N LEU A 8 -74.32 -10.23 -18.56
CA LEU A 8 -74.51 -10.32 -20.02
C LEU A 8 -73.16 -10.09 -20.76
N VAL A 9 -72.96 -10.85 -21.78
CA VAL A 9 -71.92 -10.73 -22.81
C VAL A 9 -72.20 -9.54 -23.69
N LEU A 10 -71.24 -8.74 -24.02
CA LEU A 10 -71.24 -7.95 -25.24
C LEU A 10 -69.85 -7.98 -25.90
N VAL A 11 -69.77 -8.67 -27.01
CA VAL A 11 -68.72 -8.65 -28.03
C VAL A 11 -68.93 -7.44 -28.88
N LEU A 12 -67.87 -6.66 -29.10
CA LEU A 12 -67.78 -5.75 -30.24
C LEU A 12 -66.32 -5.77 -30.75
N LEU A 13 -66.19 -6.41 -31.92
CA LEU A 13 -65.09 -6.29 -32.85
C LEU A 13 -65.15 -4.92 -33.56
N LEU A 14 -64.01 -4.29 -33.81
CA LEU A 14 -63.65 -3.55 -35.01
C LEU A 14 -62.23 -2.98 -34.85
N ALA A 15 -61.28 -3.57 -35.49
CA ALA A 15 -60.60 -3.14 -36.74
C ALA A 15 -59.81 -1.84 -36.67
N GLY A 16 -58.47 -1.98 -36.77
CA GLY A 16 -57.64 -1.33 -37.75
C GLY A 16 -56.96 -0.05 -37.31
N CYS A 17 -55.68 -0.10 -37.23
CA CYS A 17 -54.73 0.66 -38.08
C CYS A 17 -53.34 0.60 -37.46
N GLY A 18 -52.38 0.30 -38.29
CA GLY A 18 -51.01 0.17 -37.93
C GLY A 18 -50.42 1.46 -37.35
N ALA A 19 -49.62 1.27 -36.33
CA ALA A 19 -48.62 2.23 -35.88
C ALA A 19 -47.30 1.47 -35.83
N THR A 20 -46.39 1.97 -36.58
CA THR A 20 -44.96 1.63 -36.66
C THR A 20 -44.40 1.29 -35.29
N GLU A 21 -43.87 0.09 -35.11
CA GLU A 21 -42.96 -0.25 -34.06
C GLU A 21 -41.72 0.65 -34.16
N GLU A 22 -41.70 1.75 -33.41
CA GLU A 22 -40.46 2.39 -33.04
C GLU A 22 -39.68 1.41 -32.14
N ASN A 23 -38.65 0.86 -32.76
CA ASN A 23 -37.62 0.05 -32.13
C ASN A 23 -36.96 0.87 -31.01
N LYS A 24 -37.53 0.82 -29.78
CA LYS A 24 -36.81 1.25 -28.59
C LYS A 24 -35.71 0.25 -28.36
N GLN A 25 -34.62 0.44 -29.13
CA GLN A 25 -33.33 -0.13 -28.77
C GLN A 25 -32.99 0.24 -27.33
N GLY A 26 -32.75 -0.79 -26.57
CA GLY A 26 -32.58 -0.84 -25.14
C GLY A 26 -31.80 0.32 -24.57
N ALA A 27 -32.41 0.97 -23.58
CA ALA A 27 -31.64 1.59 -22.51
C ALA A 27 -30.76 0.47 -21.92
N GLY A 28 -29.44 0.50 -22.22
CA GLY A 28 -28.48 -0.42 -21.67
C GLY A 28 -28.70 -0.47 -20.15
N LYS A 29 -28.83 -1.66 -19.59
CA LYS A 29 -28.60 -1.89 -18.17
C LYS A 29 -27.31 -1.16 -17.86
N LYS A 30 -27.34 -0.14 -17.01
CA LYS A 30 -26.14 0.32 -16.32
C LYS A 30 -25.63 -0.93 -15.63
N ASP A 31 -24.52 -1.49 -16.12
CA ASP A 31 -23.89 -2.61 -15.44
C ASP A 31 -23.64 -2.14 -14.01
N GLU A 32 -24.17 -2.90 -13.05
CA GLU A 32 -24.00 -2.62 -11.62
C GLU A 32 -22.50 -2.77 -11.31
N LEU A 33 -21.90 -1.70 -10.78
CA LEU A 33 -20.46 -1.72 -10.43
C LEU A 33 -20.21 -2.81 -9.39
N LYS A 34 -19.14 -3.55 -9.56
CA LYS A 34 -18.73 -4.57 -8.61
C LYS A 34 -18.10 -3.91 -7.39
N LYS A 35 -18.66 -4.17 -6.22
CA LYS A 35 -18.11 -3.68 -4.96
C LYS A 35 -16.88 -4.50 -4.57
N VAL A 36 -15.81 -3.81 -4.26
CA VAL A 36 -14.56 -4.34 -3.73
C VAL A 36 -13.98 -3.40 -2.69
N SER A 37 -13.13 -3.91 -1.83
CA SER A 37 -12.47 -3.13 -0.79
C SER A 37 -10.96 -3.24 -0.88
N VAL A 38 -10.27 -2.15 -0.50
CA VAL A 38 -8.83 -2.13 -0.26
C VAL A 38 -8.57 -1.58 1.14
N VAL A 39 -7.85 -2.35 1.96
CA VAL A 39 -7.48 -1.98 3.32
C VAL A 39 -6.10 -1.36 3.32
N LEU A 40 -5.97 -0.18 3.88
CA LEU A 40 -4.68 0.50 4.03
C LEU A 40 -3.82 -0.18 5.11
N ASP A 41 -2.51 0.05 5.07
CA ASP A 41 -1.54 -0.42 6.07
C ASP A 41 -1.47 0.52 7.29
N TRP A 42 -1.76 1.80 7.09
CA TRP A 42 -1.69 2.83 8.11
C TRP A 42 -2.68 3.97 7.82
N THR A 43 -2.59 5.06 8.59
CA THR A 43 -3.37 6.29 8.30
C THR A 43 -3.07 6.78 6.89
N PRO A 44 -4.04 7.40 6.20
CA PRO A 44 -3.85 7.92 4.86
C PRO A 44 -2.61 8.80 4.77
N ASN A 45 -1.81 8.57 3.75
CA ASN A 45 -0.61 9.33 3.46
C ASN A 45 -0.28 9.23 1.98
N THR A 46 0.83 9.79 1.57
CA THR A 46 1.18 9.85 0.15
C THR A 46 1.48 8.50 -0.50
N ASN A 47 1.81 7.44 0.27
CA ASN A 47 1.91 6.09 -0.29
C ASN A 47 0.58 5.65 -0.94
N HIS A 48 -0.56 6.16 -0.48
CA HIS A 48 -1.89 5.79 -0.94
C HIS A 48 -2.45 6.70 -2.04
N THR A 49 -1.73 7.75 -2.44
CA THR A 49 -2.23 8.77 -3.39
C THR A 49 -2.80 8.18 -4.67
N GLY A 50 -2.18 7.14 -5.23
CA GLY A 50 -2.67 6.51 -6.47
C GLY A 50 -4.07 5.91 -6.34
N LEU A 51 -4.44 5.37 -5.17
CA LEU A 51 -5.77 4.85 -4.87
C LEU A 51 -6.82 5.98 -4.87
N TYR A 52 -6.52 7.08 -4.17
CA TYR A 52 -7.42 8.24 -4.10
C TYR A 52 -7.56 8.94 -5.46
N VAL A 53 -6.48 8.99 -6.25
CA VAL A 53 -6.52 9.49 -7.64
C VAL A 53 -7.41 8.59 -8.50
N ALA A 54 -7.26 7.27 -8.41
CA ALA A 54 -8.09 6.33 -9.17
C ALA A 54 -9.57 6.47 -8.82
N GLN A 55 -9.88 6.71 -7.55
CA GLN A 55 -11.25 6.93 -7.07
C GLN A 55 -11.82 8.26 -7.55
N GLU A 56 -11.12 9.39 -7.35
CA GLU A 56 -11.60 10.74 -7.71
C GLU A 56 -11.74 10.91 -9.22
N LYS A 57 -10.80 10.35 -9.99
CA LYS A 57 -10.82 10.43 -11.47
C LYS A 57 -11.76 9.41 -12.10
N GLY A 58 -12.35 8.53 -11.33
CA GLY A 58 -13.31 7.53 -11.81
C GLY A 58 -12.68 6.34 -12.52
N TYR A 59 -11.37 6.12 -12.40
CA TYR A 59 -10.69 4.99 -13.06
C TYR A 59 -11.21 3.63 -12.58
N PHE A 60 -11.57 3.48 -11.31
CA PHE A 60 -12.24 2.28 -10.82
C PHE A 60 -13.58 2.04 -11.51
N LYS A 61 -14.37 3.10 -11.69
CA LYS A 61 -15.68 3.01 -12.35
C LYS A 61 -15.56 2.68 -13.84
N GLU A 62 -14.51 3.18 -14.50
CA GLU A 62 -14.20 2.82 -15.89
C GLU A 62 -13.94 1.32 -16.06
N GLU A 63 -13.31 0.71 -15.03
CA GLU A 63 -13.02 -0.72 -14.98
C GLU A 63 -14.18 -1.54 -14.34
N GLY A 64 -15.35 -0.93 -14.12
CA GLY A 64 -16.54 -1.60 -13.60
C GLY A 64 -16.54 -1.84 -12.08
N LEU A 65 -15.66 -1.15 -11.32
CA LEU A 65 -15.51 -1.33 -9.89
C LEU A 65 -16.06 -0.14 -9.09
N ASP A 66 -16.65 -0.47 -7.92
CA ASP A 66 -16.97 0.47 -6.84
C ASP A 66 -16.06 0.12 -5.66
N VAL A 67 -14.96 0.86 -5.51
CA VAL A 67 -13.89 0.55 -4.56
C VAL A 67 -14.06 1.35 -3.29
N GLU A 68 -14.12 0.66 -2.15
CA GLU A 68 -14.07 1.25 -0.81
C GLU A 68 -12.64 1.20 -0.27
N ILE A 69 -12.07 2.36 0.08
CA ILE A 69 -10.78 2.47 0.75
C ILE A 69 -11.03 2.46 2.26
N ILE A 70 -10.47 1.47 2.96
CA ILE A 70 -10.77 1.18 4.36
C ILE A 70 -9.52 1.41 5.20
N MET A 71 -9.66 2.11 6.32
CA MET A 71 -8.60 2.24 7.32
C MET A 71 -8.26 0.89 7.95
N PRO A 72 -6.99 0.63 8.30
CA PRO A 72 -6.65 -0.60 9.00
C PRO A 72 -7.32 -0.61 10.39
N GLY A 73 -7.95 -1.74 10.71
CA GLY A 73 -8.39 -2.02 12.08
C GLY A 73 -7.31 -2.80 12.84
N GLU A 74 -7.65 -3.28 14.03
CA GLU A 74 -6.72 -4.09 14.85
C GLU A 74 -6.19 -5.35 14.15
N ALA A 75 -6.96 -5.91 13.21
CA ALA A 75 -6.55 -7.10 12.46
C ALA A 75 -5.51 -6.83 11.37
N GLY A 76 -5.36 -5.57 10.92
CA GLY A 76 -4.49 -5.22 9.80
C GLY A 76 -4.99 -5.72 8.44
N ALA A 77 -4.35 -5.21 7.36
CA ALA A 77 -4.75 -5.50 5.99
C ALA A 77 -4.55 -6.98 5.61
N ASP A 78 -3.39 -7.54 5.93
CA ASP A 78 -3.01 -8.89 5.50
C ASP A 78 -3.94 -9.97 6.05
N GLN A 79 -4.35 -9.85 7.31
CA GLN A 79 -5.29 -10.81 7.92
C GLN A 79 -6.69 -10.71 7.29
N LEU A 80 -7.15 -9.50 6.97
CA LEU A 80 -8.46 -9.29 6.34
C LEU A 80 -8.47 -9.84 4.91
N VAL A 81 -7.41 -9.61 4.14
CA VAL A 81 -7.24 -10.14 2.78
C VAL A 81 -7.14 -11.67 2.78
N ALA A 82 -6.29 -12.24 3.63
CA ALA A 82 -6.13 -13.69 3.75
C ALA A 82 -7.43 -14.39 4.17
N ALA A 83 -8.22 -13.77 5.05
CA ALA A 83 -9.53 -14.27 5.47
C ALA A 83 -10.63 -14.08 4.41
N GLY A 84 -10.36 -13.37 3.31
CA GLY A 84 -11.35 -13.01 2.27
C GLY A 84 -12.43 -12.06 2.77
N LYS A 85 -12.09 -11.21 3.73
CA LYS A 85 -12.94 -10.13 4.25
C LYS A 85 -12.70 -8.79 3.56
N ALA A 86 -11.58 -8.70 2.83
CA ALA A 86 -11.25 -7.65 1.89
C ALA A 86 -10.65 -8.29 0.65
N GLU A 87 -10.81 -7.67 -0.50
CA GLU A 87 -10.28 -8.17 -1.77
C GLU A 87 -8.81 -7.79 -1.94
N PHE A 88 -8.45 -6.58 -1.49
CA PHE A 88 -7.11 -6.00 -1.64
C PHE A 88 -6.63 -5.39 -0.33
N GLY A 89 -5.32 -5.26 -0.21
CA GLY A 89 -4.68 -4.60 0.93
C GLY A 89 -3.40 -3.89 0.53
N ILE A 90 -2.97 -2.98 1.39
CA ILE A 90 -1.60 -2.47 1.39
C ILE A 90 -0.82 -3.29 2.41
N SER A 91 0.34 -3.77 2.00
CA SER A 91 1.23 -4.60 2.78
C SER A 91 2.69 -4.19 2.56
N VAL A 92 3.61 -4.93 3.11
CA VAL A 92 5.05 -4.78 2.87
C VAL A 92 5.64 -6.15 2.53
N GLN A 93 6.74 -6.18 1.78
CA GLN A 93 7.40 -7.43 1.37
C GLN A 93 7.75 -8.31 2.57
N GLU A 94 8.21 -7.72 3.66
CA GLU A 94 8.50 -8.40 4.93
C GLU A 94 7.31 -9.20 5.44
N SER A 95 6.16 -8.53 5.65
CA SER A 95 4.94 -9.16 6.18
C SER A 95 4.43 -10.28 5.27
N ILE A 96 4.49 -10.08 3.95
CA ILE A 96 4.11 -11.14 2.99
C ILE A 96 5.06 -12.33 3.11
N THR A 97 6.36 -12.10 3.22
CA THR A 97 7.36 -13.18 3.38
C THR A 97 7.09 -13.99 4.65
N GLU A 98 6.89 -13.33 5.80
CA GLU A 98 6.54 -13.98 7.06
C GLU A 98 5.21 -14.75 6.97
N ALA A 99 4.20 -14.14 6.38
CA ALA A 99 2.88 -14.77 6.20
C ALA A 99 2.99 -16.05 5.34
N ARG A 100 3.80 -16.02 4.27
CA ARG A 100 4.02 -17.16 3.39
C ARG A 100 4.70 -18.34 4.11
N VAL A 101 5.68 -18.10 4.98
CA VAL A 101 6.28 -19.15 5.84
C VAL A 101 5.21 -19.79 6.73
N GLN A 102 4.27 -19.01 7.24
CA GLN A 102 3.16 -19.50 8.05
C GLN A 102 2.05 -20.18 7.22
N GLY A 103 2.22 -20.33 5.90
CA GLY A 103 1.24 -20.93 5.00
C GLY A 103 0.03 -20.02 4.69
N VAL A 104 0.11 -18.73 5.00
CA VAL A 104 -0.95 -17.76 4.67
C VAL A 104 -0.86 -17.39 3.19
N PRO A 105 -1.94 -17.62 2.39
CA PRO A 105 -1.90 -17.48 0.94
C PRO A 105 -2.12 -16.03 0.46
N ILE A 106 -1.25 -15.11 0.89
CA ILE A 106 -1.23 -13.72 0.45
C ILE A 106 -0.19 -13.51 -0.64
N VAL A 107 -0.47 -12.63 -1.60
CA VAL A 107 0.35 -12.40 -2.80
C VAL A 107 0.47 -10.89 -3.04
N SER A 108 1.70 -10.40 -3.25
CA SER A 108 1.93 -9.05 -3.75
C SER A 108 1.61 -8.98 -5.24
N ILE A 109 0.82 -8.00 -5.63
CA ILE A 109 0.38 -7.77 -7.02
C ILE A 109 0.96 -6.49 -7.64
N GLY A 110 1.77 -5.74 -6.88
CA GLY A 110 2.49 -4.56 -7.40
C GLY A 110 3.21 -3.79 -6.31
N ALA A 111 4.44 -3.36 -6.59
CA ALA A 111 5.20 -2.47 -5.71
C ALA A 111 4.67 -1.04 -5.81
N ILE A 112 4.37 -0.41 -4.69
CA ILE A 112 3.92 0.99 -4.67
C ILE A 112 5.13 1.92 -4.85
N ILE A 113 6.22 1.63 -4.16
CA ILE A 113 7.51 2.34 -4.25
C ILE A 113 8.57 1.33 -4.66
N GLN A 114 9.45 1.71 -5.60
CA GLN A 114 10.39 0.78 -6.20
C GLN A 114 11.61 0.46 -5.33
N HIS A 115 12.08 1.41 -4.54
CA HIS A 115 13.24 1.25 -3.66
C HIS A 115 12.89 1.61 -2.23
N ASN A 116 13.53 0.97 -1.27
CA ASN A 116 13.31 1.26 0.14
C ASN A 116 13.80 2.68 0.48
N THR A 117 12.89 3.53 0.93
CA THR A 117 13.14 4.93 1.28
C THR A 117 13.28 5.15 2.79
N SER A 118 13.38 4.08 3.56
CA SER A 118 13.50 4.15 5.01
C SER A 118 14.95 4.20 5.48
N GLY A 119 15.14 4.66 6.69
CA GLY A 119 16.44 4.74 7.31
C GLY A 119 16.36 5.20 8.76
N PHE A 120 17.50 5.21 9.41
CA PHE A 120 17.62 5.70 10.76
C PHE A 120 17.89 7.21 10.75
N ALA A 121 17.01 7.97 11.39
CA ALA A 121 17.06 9.42 11.48
C ALA A 121 17.45 9.88 12.87
N SER A 122 18.28 10.91 12.92
CA SER A 122 18.65 11.59 14.18
C SER A 122 18.74 13.09 13.96
N PRO A 123 18.44 13.94 14.96
CA PRO A 123 18.80 15.34 14.91
C PRO A 123 20.30 15.53 14.67
N VAL A 124 20.69 16.55 13.88
CA VAL A 124 22.10 16.76 13.50
C VAL A 124 23.04 16.93 14.67
N GLU A 125 22.56 17.51 15.77
CA GLU A 125 23.32 17.69 17.01
C GLU A 125 23.69 16.40 17.74
N LYS A 126 23.01 15.28 17.43
CA LYS A 126 23.34 13.96 17.97
C LYS A 126 24.59 13.36 17.32
N ASN A 127 25.04 13.92 16.17
CA ASN A 127 26.23 13.49 15.40
C ASN A 127 26.21 12.02 15.01
N ILE A 128 25.05 11.47 14.67
CA ILE A 128 24.88 10.11 14.17
C ILE A 128 24.83 10.20 12.65
N LYS A 129 25.92 9.79 11.95
CA LYS A 129 26.06 9.91 10.50
C LYS A 129 26.27 8.58 9.81
N SER A 130 26.61 7.55 10.58
CA SER A 130 26.83 6.21 10.07
C SER A 130 26.43 5.18 11.14
N PRO A 131 26.29 3.88 10.80
CA PRO A 131 26.00 2.82 11.77
C PRO A 131 27.04 2.71 12.90
N LYS A 132 28.28 3.14 12.66
CA LYS A 132 29.32 3.18 13.71
C LYS A 132 28.97 4.11 14.86
N ASP A 133 28.25 5.19 14.56
CA ASP A 133 27.87 6.20 15.55
C ASP A 133 26.69 5.73 16.45
N PHE A 134 26.11 4.56 16.17
CA PHE A 134 25.03 3.99 16.99
C PHE A 134 25.57 3.47 18.35
N GLU A 135 26.87 3.14 18.45
CA GLU A 135 27.47 2.71 19.71
C GLU A 135 27.29 3.77 20.81
N GLY A 136 26.75 3.36 21.95
CA GLY A 136 26.52 4.23 23.11
C GLY A 136 25.32 5.18 22.95
N LYS A 137 24.48 4.97 21.93
CA LYS A 137 23.24 5.72 21.70
C LYS A 137 22.02 4.92 22.12
N THR A 138 20.88 5.61 22.18
CA THR A 138 19.55 5.04 22.43
C THR A 138 18.73 5.07 21.16
N TYR A 139 18.40 3.89 20.64
CA TYR A 139 17.45 3.70 19.54
C TYR A 139 16.03 3.56 20.06
N GLY A 140 15.09 4.32 19.50
CA GLY A 140 13.66 4.16 19.76
C GLY A 140 12.96 3.39 18.64
N GLY A 141 12.38 2.24 18.97
CA GLY A 141 11.67 1.39 18.04
C GLY A 141 10.28 1.00 18.51
N TRP A 142 9.62 0.10 17.77
CA TRP A 142 8.30 -0.44 18.10
C TRP A 142 8.36 -1.87 18.68
N GLY A 143 9.56 -2.46 18.78
CA GLY A 143 9.81 -3.73 19.44
C GLY A 143 9.70 -4.96 18.54
N ALA A 144 9.76 -4.81 17.22
CA ALA A 144 9.79 -5.94 16.29
C ALA A 144 11.19 -6.58 16.21
N PRO A 145 11.30 -7.89 16.05
CA PRO A 145 12.59 -8.58 15.92
C PRO A 145 13.45 -8.09 14.76
N VAL A 146 12.81 -7.67 13.64
CA VAL A 146 13.48 -7.13 12.46
C VAL A 146 14.30 -5.87 12.74
N GLU A 147 13.87 -5.03 13.68
CA GLU A 147 14.60 -3.81 14.03
C GLU A 147 16.02 -4.12 14.53
N LYS A 148 16.15 -5.05 15.49
CA LYS A 148 17.46 -5.47 16.00
C LYS A 148 18.29 -6.13 14.89
N ALA A 149 17.68 -6.91 14.01
CA ALA A 149 18.36 -7.56 12.91
C ALA A 149 18.92 -6.56 11.89
N VAL A 150 18.13 -5.53 11.52
CA VAL A 150 18.57 -4.45 10.63
C VAL A 150 19.67 -3.63 11.28
N LEU A 151 19.51 -3.19 12.52
CA LEU A 151 20.52 -2.44 13.27
C LEU A 151 21.85 -3.24 13.33
N THR A 152 21.77 -4.52 13.69
CA THR A 152 22.96 -5.41 13.72
C THR A 152 23.60 -5.49 12.33
N SER A 153 22.81 -5.69 11.26
CA SER A 153 23.32 -5.80 9.91
C SER A 153 24.07 -4.55 9.48
N LEU A 154 23.52 -3.37 9.75
CA LEU A 154 24.18 -2.11 9.39
C LEU A 154 25.44 -1.88 10.24
N MET A 155 25.36 -2.10 11.56
CA MET A 155 26.49 -1.94 12.46
C MET A 155 27.65 -2.88 12.14
N ASP A 156 27.37 -4.11 11.73
CA ASP A 156 28.35 -5.11 11.32
C ASP A 156 29.16 -4.62 10.09
N THR A 157 28.56 -3.86 9.16
CA THR A 157 29.27 -3.34 7.98
C THR A 157 30.43 -2.40 8.33
N GLU A 158 30.35 -1.74 9.50
CA GLU A 158 31.38 -0.81 9.99
C GLU A 158 32.11 -1.34 11.23
N GLY A 159 31.93 -2.62 11.57
CA GLY A 159 32.55 -3.26 12.72
C GLY A 159 32.16 -2.63 14.05
N ALA A 160 30.90 -2.19 14.15
CA ALA A 160 30.31 -1.68 15.37
C ALA A 160 29.65 -2.81 16.17
N ASP A 161 29.55 -2.63 17.48
CA ASP A 161 29.05 -3.63 18.43
C ASP A 161 27.62 -3.30 18.86
N ILE A 162 26.66 -4.13 18.43
CA ILE A 162 25.22 -3.97 18.73
C ILE A 162 24.93 -4.00 20.24
N GLU A 163 25.75 -4.69 21.03
CA GLU A 163 25.56 -4.78 22.50
C GLU A 163 25.85 -3.43 23.20
N LYS A 164 26.42 -2.46 22.49
CA LYS A 164 26.62 -1.10 22.98
C LYS A 164 25.48 -0.15 22.63
N LEU A 165 24.50 -0.60 21.86
CA LEU A 165 23.29 0.16 21.52
C LEU A 165 22.20 -0.13 22.55
N ASP A 166 21.62 0.93 23.12
CA ASP A 166 20.42 0.80 23.95
C ASP A 166 19.17 0.82 23.05
N ILE A 167 18.38 -0.25 23.08
CA ILE A 167 17.16 -0.38 22.26
C ILE A 167 15.95 -0.28 23.19
N VAL A 168 15.13 0.76 23.00
CA VAL A 168 13.94 1.00 23.80
C VAL A 168 12.68 0.97 22.93
N ASN A 169 11.58 0.43 23.45
CA ASN A 169 10.29 0.50 22.79
C ASN A 169 9.63 1.84 23.11
N MET A 170 9.43 2.68 22.09
CA MET A 170 8.77 3.98 22.21
C MET A 170 7.27 3.94 21.89
N GLY A 171 6.76 2.78 21.43
CA GLY A 171 5.37 2.62 21.02
C GLY A 171 4.99 3.61 19.91
N ASP A 172 3.82 4.24 20.05
CA ASP A 172 3.28 5.23 19.09
C ASP A 172 3.75 6.67 19.40
N THR A 173 4.87 6.84 20.13
CA THR A 173 5.37 8.18 20.44
C THR A 173 5.88 8.85 19.16
N ASP A 174 5.45 10.08 18.93
CA ASP A 174 5.90 10.92 17.83
C ASP A 174 7.43 11.07 17.81
N PHE A 175 8.04 10.92 16.63
CA PHE A 175 9.49 11.00 16.44
C PHE A 175 10.10 12.26 17.04
N PHE A 176 9.54 13.44 16.71
CA PHE A 176 10.07 14.74 17.14
C PHE A 176 9.97 14.95 18.66
N THR A 177 9.00 14.33 19.27
CA THR A 177 8.86 14.32 20.73
C THR A 177 9.88 13.39 21.37
N ALA A 178 10.04 12.17 20.83
CA ALA A 178 10.92 11.16 21.38
C ALA A 178 12.41 11.56 21.32
N VAL A 179 12.90 12.08 20.17
CA VAL A 179 14.31 12.50 19.99
C VAL A 179 14.73 13.70 20.85
N LYS A 180 13.76 14.48 21.32
CA LYS A 180 14.02 15.61 22.24
C LYS A 180 14.16 15.18 23.69
N ARG A 181 13.72 13.97 24.03
CA ARG A 181 13.57 13.55 25.42
C ARG A 181 14.27 12.25 25.78
N ASP A 182 13.94 11.20 25.01
CA ASP A 182 14.12 9.83 25.48
C ASP A 182 15.07 9.01 24.62
N ILE A 183 15.25 9.37 23.32
CA ILE A 183 16.03 8.61 22.34
C ILE A 183 17.00 9.50 21.57
N ASP A 184 17.96 8.90 20.90
CA ASP A 184 18.90 9.60 20.03
C ASP A 184 18.51 9.52 18.56
N PHE A 185 17.91 8.41 18.13
CA PHE A 185 17.48 8.18 16.76
C PHE A 185 16.37 7.13 16.68
N ALA A 186 15.68 7.10 15.55
CA ALA A 186 14.64 6.12 15.25
C ALA A 186 14.62 5.76 13.76
N TRP A 187 14.00 4.64 13.43
CA TRP A 187 13.74 4.24 12.05
C TRP A 187 12.53 5.01 11.50
N ILE A 188 12.69 5.70 10.38
CA ILE A 188 11.64 6.47 9.73
C ILE A 188 11.55 6.18 8.24
N TYR A 189 10.42 6.51 7.65
CA TYR A 189 10.24 6.64 6.20
C TYR A 189 10.39 8.11 5.82
N TYR A 190 11.41 8.43 4.99
CA TYR A 190 11.76 9.81 4.68
C TYR A 190 10.61 10.59 4.04
N ALA A 191 9.84 9.92 3.16
CA ALA A 191 8.71 10.53 2.46
C ALA A 191 7.70 11.21 3.38
N TRP A 192 7.59 10.80 4.63
CA TRP A 192 6.67 11.38 5.61
C TRP A 192 7.43 12.11 6.71
N THR A 193 8.06 11.41 7.61
CA THR A 193 8.75 12.03 8.77
C THR A 193 9.95 12.89 8.36
N GLY A 194 10.73 12.48 7.34
CA GLY A 194 11.86 13.28 6.84
C GLY A 194 11.39 14.58 6.20
N VAL A 195 10.33 14.52 5.38
CA VAL A 195 9.72 15.71 4.77
C VAL A 195 9.09 16.61 5.83
N GLU A 196 8.48 16.04 6.88
CA GLU A 196 7.94 16.81 7.99
C GLU A 196 9.05 17.55 8.75
N ALA A 197 10.23 16.93 8.94
CA ALA A 197 11.39 17.59 9.54
C ALA A 197 11.83 18.81 8.73
N GLU A 198 11.88 18.70 7.38
CA GLU A 198 12.18 19.85 6.51
C GLU A 198 11.18 21.00 6.69
N ILE A 199 9.87 20.69 6.81
CA ILE A 199 8.82 21.68 7.03
C ILE A 199 8.99 22.38 8.38
N ARG A 200 9.35 21.61 9.41
CA ARG A 200 9.59 22.10 10.76
C ARG A 200 10.92 22.88 10.88
N GLY A 201 11.79 22.83 9.86
CA GLY A 201 13.13 23.40 9.92
C GLY A 201 14.06 22.63 10.88
N GLU A 202 13.77 21.37 11.13
CA GLU A 202 14.59 20.44 11.93
C GLU A 202 15.51 19.65 10.99
N GLU A 203 16.82 19.88 11.09
CA GLU A 203 17.81 19.18 10.27
C GLU A 203 18.08 17.77 10.83
N LEU A 204 18.01 16.76 9.95
CA LEU A 204 18.27 15.38 10.32
C LEU A 204 19.51 14.81 9.60
N ASN A 205 20.29 14.00 10.31
CA ASN A 205 21.15 13.02 9.67
C ASN A 205 20.32 11.79 9.31
N MET A 206 20.53 11.25 8.11
CA MET A 206 19.88 10.02 7.65
C MET A 206 20.93 8.94 7.38
N VAL A 207 20.69 7.76 7.89
CA VAL A 207 21.42 6.53 7.58
C VAL A 207 20.43 5.61 6.85
N TYR A 208 20.41 5.70 5.51
CA TYR A 208 19.49 4.89 4.70
C TYR A 208 19.91 3.42 4.72
N LEU A 209 18.95 2.51 4.74
CA LEU A 209 19.22 1.07 4.74
C LEU A 209 19.95 0.64 3.46
N THR A 210 19.54 1.20 2.33
CA THR A 210 20.05 0.91 0.99
C THR A 210 21.52 1.33 0.78
N ASP A 211 22.01 2.29 1.56
CA ASP A 211 23.42 2.71 1.49
C ASP A 211 24.39 1.65 2.06
N TYR A 212 23.88 0.70 2.86
CA TYR A 212 24.69 -0.28 3.59
C TYR A 212 24.43 -1.73 3.16
N SER A 213 23.28 -2.02 2.53
CA SER A 213 22.96 -3.36 2.08
C SER A 213 21.93 -3.37 0.95
N GLU A 214 22.33 -3.91 -0.21
CA GLU A 214 21.41 -4.16 -1.32
C GLU A 214 20.30 -5.15 -0.95
N LYS A 215 20.52 -6.04 0.03
CA LYS A 215 19.50 -6.96 0.54
C LYS A 215 18.37 -6.26 1.31
N LEU A 216 18.59 -5.02 1.76
CA LEU A 216 17.61 -4.20 2.45
C LEU A 216 16.88 -3.21 1.51
N ASP A 217 17.12 -3.31 0.20
CA ASP A 217 16.35 -2.59 -0.82
C ASP A 217 15.11 -3.41 -1.24
N TYR A 218 14.23 -3.66 -0.29
CA TYR A 218 13.00 -4.44 -0.48
C TYR A 218 11.79 -3.53 -0.70
N TYR A 219 10.70 -4.11 -1.25
CA TYR A 219 9.49 -3.36 -1.58
C TYR A 219 8.68 -3.01 -0.34
N THR A 220 8.51 -1.71 -0.10
CA THR A 220 7.70 -1.19 1.01
C THR A 220 7.14 0.20 0.66
N PRO A 221 5.78 0.36 0.51
CA PRO A 221 4.76 -0.68 0.58
C PRO A 221 4.48 -1.38 -0.77
N VAL A 222 3.62 -2.42 -0.71
CA VAL A 222 3.12 -3.17 -1.86
C VAL A 222 1.59 -3.27 -1.82
N LEU A 223 0.97 -3.49 -3.00
CA LEU A 223 -0.42 -3.94 -3.09
C LEU A 223 -0.50 -5.45 -2.92
N SER A 224 -1.45 -5.93 -2.15
CA SER A 224 -1.65 -7.36 -1.89
C SER A 224 -3.07 -7.84 -2.18
N THR A 225 -3.20 -9.13 -2.47
CA THR A 225 -4.45 -9.87 -2.55
C THR A 225 -4.23 -11.32 -2.10
N SER A 226 -5.26 -12.16 -2.11
CA SER A 226 -5.13 -13.58 -1.78
C SER A 226 -5.03 -14.46 -3.03
N GLU A 227 -4.34 -15.63 -2.93
CA GLU A 227 -4.34 -16.65 -3.99
C GLU A 227 -5.77 -17.00 -4.41
N LYS A 228 -6.67 -17.10 -3.44
CA LYS A 228 -8.09 -17.40 -3.70
C LYS A 228 -8.74 -16.34 -4.58
N MET A 229 -8.42 -15.06 -4.40
CA MET A 229 -8.94 -13.97 -5.23
C MET A 229 -8.40 -14.08 -6.66
N ILE A 230 -7.10 -14.35 -6.79
CA ILE A 230 -6.44 -14.56 -8.09
C ILE A 230 -7.07 -15.74 -8.84
N GLU A 231 -7.32 -16.86 -8.15
CA GLU A 231 -7.87 -18.07 -8.79
C GLU A 231 -9.35 -17.92 -9.17
N LYS A 232 -10.15 -17.28 -8.31
CA LYS A 232 -11.60 -17.25 -8.49
C LYS A 232 -12.09 -16.08 -9.31
N ASP A 233 -11.37 -14.97 -9.30
CA ASP A 233 -11.81 -13.73 -9.89
C ASP A 233 -10.64 -12.87 -10.42
N PRO A 234 -9.81 -13.45 -11.30
CA PRO A 234 -8.63 -12.77 -11.86
C PRO A 234 -9.01 -11.49 -12.65
N GLU A 235 -10.21 -11.44 -13.24
CA GLU A 235 -10.67 -10.26 -13.97
C GLU A 235 -10.87 -9.04 -13.04
N THR A 236 -11.33 -9.26 -11.82
CA THR A 236 -11.43 -8.18 -10.82
C THR A 236 -10.05 -7.72 -10.37
N VAL A 237 -9.11 -8.63 -10.17
CA VAL A 237 -7.71 -8.25 -9.85
C VAL A 237 -7.11 -7.42 -10.97
N LYS A 238 -7.31 -7.83 -12.21
CA LYS A 238 -6.83 -7.10 -13.41
C LYS A 238 -7.47 -5.71 -13.55
N ALA A 239 -8.79 -5.62 -13.36
CA ALA A 239 -9.53 -4.37 -13.40
C ALA A 239 -9.05 -3.40 -12.31
N PHE A 240 -8.86 -3.90 -11.09
CA PHE A 240 -8.32 -3.12 -9.98
C PHE A 240 -6.90 -2.60 -10.30
N MET A 241 -5.99 -3.47 -10.73
CA MET A 241 -4.62 -3.08 -11.08
C MET A 241 -4.56 -2.12 -12.26
N ALA A 242 -5.44 -2.24 -13.26
CA ALA A 242 -5.52 -1.30 -14.37
C ALA A 242 -5.91 0.11 -13.88
N ALA A 243 -6.90 0.21 -12.99
CA ALA A 243 -7.34 1.49 -12.42
C ALA A 243 -6.28 2.12 -11.51
N VAL A 244 -5.68 1.32 -10.62
CA VAL A 244 -4.66 1.78 -9.67
C VAL A 244 -3.40 2.22 -10.39
N SER A 245 -2.96 1.48 -11.42
CA SER A 245 -1.81 1.88 -12.24
C SER A 245 -2.01 3.25 -12.89
N LYS A 246 -3.20 3.52 -13.47
CA LYS A 246 -3.56 4.86 -13.98
C LYS A 246 -3.47 5.92 -12.88
N GLY A 247 -3.87 5.58 -11.65
CA GLY A 247 -3.81 6.47 -10.51
C GLY A 247 -2.38 6.86 -10.12
N TYR A 248 -1.48 5.88 -10.01
CA TYR A 248 -0.08 6.16 -9.69
C TYR A 248 0.67 6.81 -10.86
N GLU A 249 0.44 6.40 -12.10
CA GLU A 249 1.01 7.09 -13.27
C GLU A 249 0.56 8.57 -13.34
N PHE A 250 -0.68 8.86 -12.95
CA PHE A 250 -1.13 10.24 -12.80
C PHE A 250 -0.40 10.95 -11.67
N ALA A 251 -0.22 10.31 -10.51
CA ALA A 251 0.48 10.88 -9.36
C ALA A 251 1.97 11.15 -9.66
N ILE A 252 2.60 10.32 -10.49
CA ILE A 252 3.97 10.52 -11.00
C ILE A 252 4.02 11.75 -11.92
N GLY A 253 3.13 11.82 -12.90
CA GLY A 253 3.16 12.87 -13.91
C GLY A 253 2.60 14.23 -13.45
N HIS A 254 1.75 14.22 -12.43
CA HIS A 254 1.02 15.39 -11.93
C HIS A 254 1.00 15.46 -10.40
N PRO A 255 2.16 15.51 -9.73
CA PRO A 255 2.25 15.38 -8.26
C PRO A 255 1.45 16.46 -7.52
N ALA A 256 1.46 17.70 -7.99
CA ALA A 256 0.73 18.78 -7.36
C ALA A 256 -0.81 18.60 -7.41
N ASP A 257 -1.34 18.03 -8.50
CA ASP A 257 -2.78 17.77 -8.61
C ASP A 257 -3.17 16.50 -7.86
N ALA A 258 -2.30 15.49 -7.83
CA ALA A 258 -2.48 14.30 -7.03
C ALA A 258 -2.52 14.61 -5.52
N ALA A 259 -1.63 15.49 -5.05
CA ALA A 259 -1.65 16.01 -3.67
C ALA A 259 -2.98 16.69 -3.31
N LYS A 260 -3.53 17.52 -4.22
CA LYS A 260 -4.84 18.17 -4.00
C LYS A 260 -5.98 17.14 -3.88
N ILE A 261 -5.91 16.05 -4.65
CA ILE A 261 -6.91 14.98 -4.59
C ILE A 261 -6.84 14.29 -3.22
N LEU A 262 -5.64 13.94 -2.74
CA LEU A 262 -5.48 13.32 -1.43
C LEU A 262 -5.95 14.26 -0.31
N ILE A 263 -5.55 15.54 -0.31
CA ILE A 263 -6.00 16.54 0.67
C ILE A 263 -7.53 16.70 0.68
N LYS A 264 -8.16 16.66 -0.50
CA LYS A 264 -9.63 16.73 -0.61
C LYS A 264 -10.31 15.50 -0.01
N ALA A 265 -9.75 14.32 -0.22
CA ALA A 265 -10.28 13.05 0.28
C ALA A 265 -10.08 12.92 1.80
N GLU A 266 -8.94 13.39 2.30
CA GLU A 266 -8.50 13.27 3.70
C GLU A 266 -8.19 14.67 4.27
N PRO A 267 -9.22 15.44 4.66
CA PRO A 267 -9.07 16.83 5.05
C PRO A 267 -8.33 17.06 6.38
N ASP A 268 -8.13 16.02 7.17
CA ASP A 268 -7.40 16.06 8.44
C ASP A 268 -5.87 16.03 8.25
N LEU A 269 -5.38 15.72 7.04
CA LEU A 269 -3.96 15.73 6.71
C LEU A 269 -3.42 17.16 6.60
N ASP A 270 -2.17 17.37 7.04
CA ASP A 270 -1.47 18.62 6.81
C ASP A 270 -1.24 18.86 5.31
N PRO A 271 -1.81 19.91 4.71
CA PRO A 271 -1.71 20.14 3.27
C PRO A 271 -0.28 20.46 2.79
N GLU A 272 0.57 21.03 3.64
CA GLU A 272 1.96 21.33 3.28
C GLU A 272 2.78 20.03 3.25
N LEU A 273 2.60 19.17 4.26
CA LEU A 273 3.23 17.86 4.31
C LEU A 273 2.83 17.01 3.10
N VAL A 274 1.53 16.90 2.80
CA VAL A 274 1.05 16.12 1.66
C VAL A 274 1.66 16.62 0.35
N LYS A 275 1.72 17.94 0.12
CA LYS A 275 2.29 18.48 -1.13
C LYS A 275 3.78 18.17 -1.28
N LYS A 276 4.57 18.45 -0.24
CA LYS A 276 6.03 18.20 -0.30
C LYS A 276 6.35 16.71 -0.36
N SER A 277 5.65 15.91 0.41
CA SER A 277 5.79 14.45 0.39
C SER A 277 5.42 13.87 -0.99
N GLN A 278 4.33 14.33 -1.59
CA GLN A 278 3.93 13.89 -2.94
C GLN A 278 4.94 14.28 -4.02
N GLU A 279 5.50 15.49 -3.95
CA GLU A 279 6.57 15.93 -4.85
C GLU A 279 7.84 15.07 -4.69
N TRP A 280 8.19 14.73 -3.45
CA TRP A 280 9.33 13.88 -3.14
C TRP A 280 9.13 12.43 -3.61
N LEU A 281 7.92 11.87 -3.43
CA LEU A 281 7.59 10.49 -3.79
C LEU A 281 7.36 10.29 -5.29
N ALA A 282 6.85 11.27 -6.00
CA ALA A 282 6.44 11.12 -7.40
C ALA A 282 7.47 10.39 -8.28
N PRO A 283 8.76 10.76 -8.31
CA PRO A 283 9.76 10.03 -9.10
C PRO A 283 10.04 8.62 -8.53
N ARG A 284 9.83 8.37 -7.24
CA ARG A 284 10.18 7.12 -6.53
C ARG A 284 9.14 6.02 -6.63
N TYR A 285 7.90 6.36 -7.00
CA TYR A 285 6.88 5.33 -7.22
C TYR A 285 7.26 4.34 -8.32
N LYS A 286 7.93 4.81 -9.35
CA LYS A 286 8.35 3.98 -10.49
C LYS A 286 9.85 3.84 -10.60
N ASP A 287 10.60 4.90 -10.30
CA ASP A 287 12.06 5.01 -10.38
C ASP A 287 12.64 4.37 -11.66
N ASP A 288 13.50 3.35 -11.56
CA ASP A 288 14.16 2.65 -12.66
C ASP A 288 13.29 1.55 -13.31
N ALA A 289 12.12 1.24 -12.74
CA ALA A 289 11.25 0.21 -13.29
C ALA A 289 10.66 0.62 -14.66
N ALA A 290 10.45 -0.35 -15.54
CA ALA A 290 9.87 -0.10 -16.87
C ALA A 290 8.43 0.44 -16.77
N LYS A 291 7.68 -0.02 -15.77
CA LYS A 291 6.32 0.43 -15.44
C LYS A 291 6.11 0.46 -13.93
N TRP A 292 5.18 1.31 -13.50
CA TRP A 292 4.79 1.32 -12.10
C TRP A 292 4.25 -0.04 -11.66
N GLY A 293 4.61 -0.44 -10.46
CA GLY A 293 4.15 -1.68 -9.85
C GLY A 293 4.99 -2.92 -10.16
N GLU A 294 5.95 -2.82 -11.09
CA GLU A 294 6.80 -3.96 -11.47
C GLU A 294 7.64 -4.43 -10.29
N GLN A 295 7.75 -5.76 -10.14
CA GLN A 295 8.53 -6.40 -9.09
C GLN A 295 9.54 -7.36 -9.72
N LYS A 296 10.76 -7.38 -9.17
CA LYS A 296 11.86 -8.25 -9.60
C LYS A 296 12.00 -9.43 -8.63
N LYS A 297 12.08 -10.65 -9.14
CA LYS A 297 12.27 -11.86 -8.33
C LYS A 297 13.50 -11.77 -7.43
N GLU A 298 14.58 -11.21 -7.95
CA GLU A 298 15.84 -11.03 -7.25
C GLU A 298 15.69 -10.21 -5.95
N VAL A 299 14.86 -9.18 -5.95
CA VAL A 299 14.59 -8.36 -4.75
C VAL A 299 13.92 -9.19 -3.67
N TRP A 300 12.96 -10.06 -4.05
CA TRP A 300 12.30 -10.98 -3.12
C TRP A 300 13.25 -12.03 -2.58
N GLU A 301 14.09 -12.64 -3.44
CA GLU A 301 15.08 -13.64 -3.06
C GLU A 301 16.13 -13.03 -2.12
N ASN A 302 16.70 -11.87 -2.45
CA ASN A 302 17.70 -11.18 -1.64
C ASN A 302 17.21 -10.88 -0.22
N TYR A 303 15.97 -10.41 -0.09
CA TYR A 303 15.40 -10.10 1.21
C TYR A 303 15.06 -11.36 2.01
N MET A 304 14.49 -12.39 1.38
CA MET A 304 14.25 -13.69 2.01
C MET A 304 15.56 -14.30 2.53
N ASP A 305 16.61 -14.33 1.72
CA ASP A 305 17.94 -14.83 2.10
C ASP A 305 18.50 -14.05 3.30
N TRP A 306 18.30 -12.72 3.32
CA TRP A 306 18.71 -11.91 4.45
C TRP A 306 17.93 -12.24 5.72
N MET A 307 16.62 -12.43 5.63
CA MET A 307 15.80 -12.82 6.78
C MET A 307 16.20 -14.20 7.34
N LEU A 308 16.51 -15.16 6.47
CA LEU A 308 17.04 -16.49 6.85
C LEU A 308 18.38 -16.38 7.55
N ASP A 309 19.33 -15.63 6.98
CA ASP A 309 20.66 -15.38 7.55
C ASP A 309 20.58 -14.76 8.96
N LYS A 310 19.56 -13.95 9.21
CA LYS A 310 19.32 -13.29 10.50
C LYS A 310 18.45 -14.09 11.46
N GLY A 311 17.97 -15.26 11.05
CA GLY A 311 17.11 -16.12 11.87
C GLY A 311 15.72 -15.57 12.11
N LEU A 312 15.25 -14.68 11.21
CA LEU A 312 13.89 -14.12 11.21
C LEU A 312 12.90 -15.07 10.53
N LEU A 313 13.37 -15.96 9.67
CA LEU A 313 12.60 -17.03 9.05
C LEU A 313 13.15 -18.39 9.46
N GLU A 314 12.26 -19.38 9.59
CA GLU A 314 12.63 -20.77 9.90
C GLU A 314 12.93 -21.58 8.63
N GLU A 315 12.35 -21.19 7.47
CA GLU A 315 12.49 -21.88 6.19
C GLU A 315 12.33 -20.93 5.00
N GLU A 316 12.81 -21.34 3.82
CA GLU A 316 12.63 -20.63 2.57
C GLU A 316 11.15 -20.65 2.13
N ILE A 317 10.72 -19.57 1.48
CA ILE A 317 9.42 -19.52 0.81
C ILE A 317 9.57 -19.77 -0.69
N ASP A 318 8.51 -20.22 -1.33
CA ASP A 318 8.39 -20.16 -2.79
C ASP A 318 8.12 -18.72 -3.22
N VAL A 319 9.18 -18.00 -3.58
CA VAL A 319 9.12 -16.59 -3.97
C VAL A 319 8.15 -16.37 -5.14
N GLU A 320 8.02 -17.32 -6.08
CA GLU A 320 7.11 -17.21 -7.21
C GLU A 320 5.62 -17.21 -6.80
N LYS A 321 5.34 -17.63 -5.56
CA LYS A 321 4.00 -17.53 -4.96
C LYS A 321 3.83 -16.29 -4.07
N ALA A 322 4.91 -15.60 -3.72
CA ALA A 322 4.84 -14.42 -2.88
C ALA A 322 4.44 -13.16 -3.65
N PHE A 323 4.74 -13.11 -4.95
CA PHE A 323 4.38 -11.98 -5.80
C PHE A 323 4.01 -12.40 -7.22
N THR A 324 3.34 -11.50 -7.95
CA THR A 324 3.10 -11.63 -9.38
C THR A 324 3.01 -10.28 -10.09
N ASN A 325 3.52 -10.22 -11.32
CA ASN A 325 3.37 -9.07 -12.22
C ASN A 325 2.27 -9.31 -13.29
N GLU A 326 1.55 -10.43 -13.23
CA GLU A 326 0.60 -10.85 -14.28
C GLU A 326 -0.52 -9.84 -14.51
N PHE A 327 -0.93 -9.14 -13.46
CA PHE A 327 -2.06 -8.19 -13.47
C PHE A 327 -1.67 -6.75 -13.79
N LEU A 328 -0.38 -6.47 -13.95
CA LEU A 328 0.06 -5.14 -14.37
C LEU A 328 -0.35 -4.87 -15.82
N PRO A 329 -0.79 -3.65 -16.15
CA PRO A 329 -1.10 -3.26 -17.53
C PRO A 329 0.10 -3.48 -18.47
N LYS A 330 -0.21 -3.89 -19.70
CA LYS A 330 0.80 -4.15 -20.75
C LYS A 330 1.43 -2.87 -21.28
#